data_30572695b17e11b4554368d436733a22
#
_entry.id   30572695b17e11b4554368d436733a22
#
_cell.length_a   1.000
_cell.length_b   1.000
_cell.length_c   1.000
_cell.angle_alpha   90.00
_cell.angle_beta   90.00
_cell.angle_gamma   90.00
#
_symmetry.space_group_name_H-M   'P 1'
#
loop_
_entity.id
_entity.type
_entity.pdbx_description
1 polymer ?
#
loop_
_entity_poly.entity_id
_entity_poly.type
_entity_poly.pdbx_seq_one_letter_code
_entity_poly.pdbx_strand_id
1 'polypeptide(L)'
;GGLAATRGDQIGIQVIKGLMARVPQLKPEDVDDLIVGCAFPEAEQGMNYGKVLAVGAGLPEPVSGMTVNRFCSSGVQSIADATAKIRAGWSDVIIAGGCETMSHIPMGGSIFRPNPDWKFGEQPNVYVSMGITAENVAANHGISREDMDAFGLESNRRAFEAIKAGKFKE
;
A
#
# COMPACT_ATOMS: atom_id res chain seq x y z
N GLY A 1 8.49 15.53 -0.87
CA GLY A 1 9.07 15.20 -2.16
C GLY A 1 8.26 15.77 -3.31
N GLY A 2 8.70 15.57 -4.56
CA GLY A 2 8.09 16.15 -5.76
C GLY A 2 6.62 15.81 -6.00
N LEU A 3 6.13 14.72 -5.41
CA LEU A 3 4.72 14.27 -5.54
C LEU A 3 3.86 14.64 -4.32
N ALA A 4 4.36 15.40 -3.35
CA ALA A 4 3.63 15.68 -2.10
C ALA A 4 2.29 16.41 -2.32
N ALA A 5 2.16 17.19 -3.39
CA ALA A 5 0.94 17.91 -3.76
C ALA A 5 0.08 17.17 -4.78
N THR A 6 0.48 15.97 -5.21
CA THR A 6 -0.24 15.18 -6.21
C THR A 6 -1.21 14.23 -5.51
N ARG A 7 -2.45 14.22 -5.95
CA ARG A 7 -3.49 13.32 -5.42
C ARG A 7 -3.12 11.86 -5.65
N GLY A 8 -3.47 10.99 -4.71
CA GLY A 8 -3.20 9.56 -4.80
C GLY A 8 -3.86 8.90 -6.03
N ASP A 9 -5.09 9.27 -6.34
CA ASP A 9 -5.79 8.76 -7.51
C ASP A 9 -5.08 9.12 -8.83
N GLN A 10 -4.56 10.33 -8.96
CA GLN A 10 -3.78 10.75 -10.14
C GLN A 10 -2.49 9.92 -10.29
N ILE A 11 -1.80 9.65 -9.18
CA ILE A 11 -0.59 8.82 -9.19
C ILE A 11 -0.94 7.39 -9.62
N GLY A 12 -1.94 6.78 -9.00
CA GLY A 12 -2.37 5.41 -9.31
C GLY A 12 -2.82 5.25 -10.76
N ILE A 13 -3.60 6.21 -11.27
CA ILE A 13 -4.04 6.24 -12.67
C ILE A 13 -2.85 6.27 -13.64
N GLN A 14 -1.85 7.10 -13.39
CA GLN A 14 -0.68 7.19 -14.25
C GLN A 14 0.16 5.90 -14.21
N VAL A 15 0.28 5.27 -13.04
CA VAL A 15 0.98 3.98 -12.91
C VAL A 15 0.29 2.88 -13.72
N ILE A 16 -1.05 2.79 -13.64
CA ILE A 16 -1.84 1.80 -14.40
C ILE A 16 -1.70 2.05 -15.90
N LYS A 17 -1.82 3.29 -16.34
CA LYS A 17 -1.60 3.65 -17.77
C LYS A 17 -0.19 3.29 -18.24
N GLY A 18 0.82 3.56 -17.42
CA GLY A 18 2.20 3.19 -17.70
C GLY A 18 2.42 1.69 -17.76
N LEU A 19 1.76 0.92 -16.88
CA LEU A 19 1.77 -0.54 -16.90
C LEU A 19 1.17 -1.09 -18.20
N MET A 20 -0.02 -0.64 -18.57
CA MET A 20 -0.69 -1.05 -19.82
C MET A 20 0.15 -0.72 -21.05
N ALA A 21 0.80 0.42 -21.08
CA ALA A 21 1.69 0.80 -22.19
C ALA A 21 2.94 -0.10 -22.31
N ARG A 22 3.39 -0.73 -21.20
CA ARG A 22 4.51 -1.69 -21.20
C ARG A 22 4.11 -3.09 -21.67
N VAL A 23 2.82 -3.39 -21.75
CA VAL A 23 2.28 -4.69 -22.13
C VAL A 23 1.31 -4.51 -23.31
N PRO A 24 1.77 -4.04 -24.48
CA PRO A 24 0.89 -3.64 -25.59
C PRO A 24 0.09 -4.80 -26.21
N GLN A 25 0.46 -6.06 -25.93
CA GLN A 25 -0.29 -7.24 -26.34
C GLN A 25 -1.53 -7.47 -25.48
N LEU A 26 -1.62 -6.89 -24.27
CA LEU A 26 -2.78 -6.96 -23.41
C LEU A 26 -3.73 -5.80 -23.74
N LYS A 27 -4.96 -6.14 -24.09
CA LYS A 27 -6.00 -5.13 -24.33
C LYS A 27 -6.67 -4.76 -23.01
N PRO A 28 -7.18 -3.53 -22.85
CA PRO A 28 -7.92 -3.14 -21.65
C PRO A 28 -9.12 -4.06 -21.35
N GLU A 29 -9.74 -4.62 -22.39
CA GLU A 29 -10.89 -5.52 -22.30
C GLU A 29 -10.53 -6.92 -21.77
N ASP A 30 -9.26 -7.29 -21.81
CA ASP A 30 -8.77 -8.57 -21.30
C ASP A 30 -8.59 -8.56 -19.78
N VAL A 31 -8.67 -7.38 -19.14
CA VAL A 31 -8.52 -7.23 -17.68
C VAL A 31 -9.85 -7.52 -16.98
N ASP A 32 -9.87 -8.52 -16.10
CA ASP A 32 -11.07 -8.90 -15.33
C ASP A 32 -11.26 -8.05 -14.07
N ASP A 33 -10.16 -7.69 -13.39
CA ASP A 33 -10.23 -7.01 -12.09
C ASP A 33 -9.00 -6.14 -11.84
N LEU A 34 -9.19 -5.10 -11.02
CA LEU A 34 -8.12 -4.27 -10.48
C LEU A 34 -8.18 -4.29 -8.95
N ILE A 35 -7.20 -4.92 -8.30
CA ILE A 35 -7.12 -5.04 -6.84
C ILE A 35 -6.06 -4.08 -6.30
N VAL A 36 -6.50 -3.09 -5.54
CA VAL A 36 -5.63 -2.03 -5.00
C VAL A 36 -5.57 -2.10 -3.48
N GLY A 37 -4.35 -2.26 -2.96
CA GLY A 37 -4.07 -2.11 -1.54
C GLY A 37 -4.05 -0.64 -1.13
N CYS A 38 -4.77 -0.29 -0.07
CA CYS A 38 -4.79 1.04 0.51
C CYS A 38 -5.02 0.93 2.02
N ALA A 39 -4.11 1.51 2.83
CA ALA A 39 -4.17 1.42 4.28
C ALA A 39 -5.23 2.36 4.88
N PHE A 40 -5.45 3.52 4.27
CA PHE A 40 -6.43 4.51 4.71
C PHE A 40 -7.34 4.90 3.53
N PRO A 41 -8.31 4.01 3.15
CA PRO A 41 -9.21 4.24 2.02
C PRO A 41 -10.31 5.25 2.38
N GLU A 42 -9.93 6.50 2.54
CA GLU A 42 -10.81 7.63 2.86
C GLU A 42 -10.47 8.86 2.04
N ALA A 43 -11.28 9.90 2.16
CA ALA A 43 -11.14 11.15 1.42
C ALA A 43 -10.91 10.89 -0.08
N GLU A 44 -9.82 11.37 -0.66
CA GLU A 44 -9.50 11.14 -2.08
C GLU A 44 -9.09 9.70 -2.43
N GLN A 45 -8.84 8.86 -1.41
CA GLN A 45 -8.61 7.41 -1.53
C GLN A 45 -9.87 6.61 -1.15
N GLY A 46 -10.98 7.30 -0.94
CA GLY A 46 -12.23 6.72 -0.45
C GLY A 46 -13.02 5.93 -1.47
N MET A 47 -14.18 5.46 -1.03
CA MET A 47 -15.08 4.61 -1.80
C MET A 47 -14.39 3.28 -2.20
N ASN A 48 -14.72 2.74 -3.37
CA ASN A 48 -13.95 1.66 -3.96
C ASN A 48 -12.80 2.24 -4.77
N TYR A 49 -11.67 2.45 -4.10
CA TYR A 49 -10.50 3.09 -4.70
C TYR A 49 -9.97 2.32 -5.91
N GLY A 50 -9.99 0.97 -5.88
CA GLY A 50 -9.65 0.13 -7.02
C GLY A 50 -10.51 0.45 -8.24
N LYS A 51 -11.83 0.57 -8.08
CA LYS A 51 -12.71 0.92 -9.19
C LYS A 51 -12.51 2.35 -9.70
N VAL A 52 -12.27 3.30 -8.80
CA VAL A 52 -11.96 4.69 -9.17
C VAL A 52 -10.71 4.73 -10.06
N LEU A 53 -9.66 4.01 -9.67
CA LEU A 53 -8.43 3.95 -10.46
C LEU A 53 -8.62 3.24 -11.81
N ALA A 54 -9.40 2.15 -11.84
CA ALA A 54 -9.71 1.43 -13.08
C ALA A 54 -10.38 2.34 -14.11
N VAL A 55 -11.43 3.04 -13.73
CA VAL A 55 -12.16 3.97 -14.59
C VAL A 55 -11.26 5.15 -15.01
N GLY A 56 -10.53 5.73 -14.06
CA GLY A 56 -9.61 6.84 -14.34
C GLY A 56 -8.46 6.48 -15.28
N ALA A 57 -8.02 5.23 -15.25
CA ALA A 57 -7.00 4.71 -16.15
C ALA A 57 -7.52 4.40 -17.57
N GLY A 58 -8.84 4.41 -17.76
CA GLY A 58 -9.49 4.12 -19.03
C GLY A 58 -9.76 2.63 -19.25
N LEU A 59 -9.75 1.81 -18.19
CA LEU A 59 -10.23 0.44 -18.29
C LEU A 59 -11.74 0.43 -18.53
N PRO A 60 -12.27 -0.53 -19.32
CA PRO A 60 -13.69 -0.62 -19.65
C PRO A 60 -14.58 -0.79 -18.41
N GLU A 61 -15.86 -0.40 -18.55
CA GLU A 61 -16.84 -0.49 -17.46
C GLU A 61 -16.97 -1.88 -16.84
N PRO A 62 -16.92 -2.99 -17.60
CA PRO A 62 -17.04 -4.33 -17.02
C PRO A 62 -15.87 -4.73 -16.11
N VAL A 63 -14.71 -4.07 -16.22
CA VAL A 63 -13.55 -4.37 -15.35
C VAL A 63 -13.93 -4.06 -13.91
N SER A 64 -13.90 -5.08 -13.07
CA SER A 64 -14.16 -4.92 -11.63
C SER A 64 -13.08 -4.10 -10.95
N GLY A 65 -13.34 -3.67 -9.74
CA GLY A 65 -12.32 -3.06 -8.89
C GLY A 65 -12.56 -3.42 -7.44
N MET A 66 -11.49 -3.64 -6.70
CA MET A 66 -11.52 -3.94 -5.28
C MET A 66 -10.44 -3.16 -4.53
N THR A 67 -10.79 -2.67 -3.36
CA THR A 67 -9.83 -2.08 -2.43
C THR A 67 -9.64 -3.02 -1.26
N VAL A 68 -8.40 -3.37 -0.94
CA VAL A 68 -8.05 -4.22 0.19
C VAL A 68 -7.23 -3.46 1.21
N ASN A 69 -7.51 -3.69 2.49
CA ASN A 69 -6.79 -3.07 3.58
C ASN A 69 -6.25 -4.12 4.55
N ARG A 70 -4.94 -4.18 4.64
CA ARG A 70 -4.15 -4.88 5.65
C ARG A 70 -2.99 -3.99 6.07
N PHE A 71 -3.28 -2.69 6.24
CA PHE A 71 -2.30 -1.63 6.53
C PHE A 71 -1.07 -1.72 5.60
N CYS A 72 0.14 -1.75 6.17
CA CYS A 72 1.39 -1.74 5.40
C CYS A 72 1.57 -2.96 4.47
N SER A 73 0.84 -4.06 4.67
CA SER A 73 0.88 -5.23 3.79
C SER A 73 -0.24 -5.27 2.75
N SER A 74 -1.01 -4.19 2.58
CA SER A 74 -2.13 -4.16 1.63
C SER A 74 -1.71 -4.43 0.19
N GLY A 75 -0.55 -3.92 -0.23
CA GLY A 75 -0.01 -4.18 -1.57
C GLY A 75 0.36 -5.65 -1.79
N VAL A 76 0.94 -6.31 -0.78
CA VAL A 76 1.21 -7.77 -0.84
C VAL A 76 -0.09 -8.55 -0.82
N GLN A 77 -1.08 -8.11 -0.03
CA GLN A 77 -2.40 -8.75 0.02
C GLN A 77 -3.10 -8.70 -1.33
N SER A 78 -3.06 -7.57 -2.03
CA SER A 78 -3.67 -7.46 -3.36
C SER A 78 -3.09 -8.46 -4.35
N ILE A 79 -1.78 -8.69 -4.32
CA ILE A 79 -1.10 -9.68 -5.17
C ILE A 79 -1.50 -11.10 -4.77
N ALA A 80 -1.61 -11.39 -3.47
CA ALA A 80 -2.02 -12.69 -2.97
C ALA A 80 -3.46 -13.03 -3.41
N ASP A 81 -4.38 -12.07 -3.28
CA ASP A 81 -5.78 -12.23 -3.68
C ASP A 81 -5.91 -12.41 -5.20
N ALA A 82 -5.20 -11.63 -6.00
CA ALA A 82 -5.13 -11.79 -7.45
C ALA A 82 -4.63 -13.19 -7.84
N THR A 83 -3.55 -13.63 -7.21
CA THR A 83 -2.97 -14.96 -7.45
C THR A 83 -3.96 -16.07 -7.10
N ALA A 84 -4.66 -15.94 -5.97
CA ALA A 84 -5.66 -16.93 -5.54
C ALA A 84 -6.85 -16.97 -6.52
N LYS A 85 -7.36 -15.83 -6.98
CA LYS A 85 -8.46 -15.76 -7.95
C LYS A 85 -8.09 -16.42 -9.28
N ILE A 86 -6.90 -16.12 -9.81
CA ILE A 86 -6.41 -16.72 -11.07
C ILE A 86 -6.25 -18.23 -10.90
N ARG A 87 -5.64 -18.69 -9.80
CA ARG A 87 -5.48 -20.13 -9.53
C ARG A 87 -6.79 -20.88 -9.35
N ALA A 88 -7.81 -20.19 -8.83
CA ALA A 88 -9.15 -20.75 -8.68
C ALA A 88 -9.97 -20.73 -9.99
N GLY A 89 -9.45 -20.16 -11.07
CA GLY A 89 -10.14 -20.03 -12.34
C GLY A 89 -11.28 -18.99 -12.33
N TRP A 90 -11.24 -18.03 -11.42
CA TRP A 90 -12.24 -16.94 -11.34
C TRP A 90 -11.93 -15.79 -12.27
N SER A 91 -10.68 -15.64 -12.64
CA SER A 91 -10.17 -14.57 -13.51
C SER A 91 -8.95 -15.07 -14.26
N ASP A 92 -8.72 -14.53 -15.43
CA ASP A 92 -7.53 -14.81 -16.23
C ASP A 92 -6.46 -13.72 -16.08
N VAL A 93 -6.89 -12.45 -16.02
CA VAL A 93 -6.00 -11.29 -15.96
C VAL A 93 -6.43 -10.33 -14.86
N ILE A 94 -5.56 -10.08 -13.90
CA ILE A 94 -5.79 -9.13 -12.81
C ILE A 94 -4.62 -8.16 -12.70
N ILE A 95 -4.92 -6.86 -12.60
CA ILE A 95 -3.94 -5.85 -12.18
C ILE A 95 -3.98 -5.76 -10.67
N ALA A 96 -2.83 -5.94 -10.00
CA ALA A 96 -2.73 -5.87 -8.54
C ALA A 96 -1.57 -4.97 -8.11
N GLY A 97 -1.78 -4.20 -7.07
CA GLY A 97 -0.77 -3.29 -6.53
C GLY A 97 -1.28 -2.52 -5.32
N GLY A 98 -0.66 -1.39 -5.04
CA GLY A 98 -1.07 -0.51 -3.94
C GLY A 98 -0.86 0.96 -4.28
N CYS A 99 -1.68 1.82 -3.69
CA CYS A 99 -1.54 3.26 -3.84
C CYS A 99 -1.92 3.95 -2.52
N GLU A 100 -1.04 4.84 -2.04
CA GLU A 100 -1.19 5.52 -0.76
C GLU A 100 -0.61 6.93 -0.84
N THR A 101 -1.31 7.92 -0.30
CA THR A 101 -0.85 9.32 -0.27
C THR A 101 -0.86 9.85 1.15
N MET A 102 0.16 9.52 1.93
CA MET A 102 0.28 9.96 3.33
C MET A 102 0.60 11.46 3.48
N SER A 103 0.91 12.15 2.39
CA SER A 103 1.03 13.62 2.38
C SER A 103 -0.33 14.31 2.49
N HIS A 104 -1.42 13.64 2.09
CA HIS A 104 -2.79 14.16 2.13
C HIS A 104 -3.62 13.50 3.22
N ILE A 105 -3.42 12.21 3.46
CA ILE A 105 -4.18 11.43 4.44
C ILE A 105 -3.21 10.94 5.50
N PRO A 106 -3.30 11.45 6.74
CA PRO A 106 -2.37 11.08 7.81
C PRO A 106 -2.58 9.63 8.27
N MET A 107 -1.57 9.08 8.94
CA MET A 107 -1.69 7.77 9.59
C MET A 107 -2.79 7.81 10.66
N GLY A 108 -3.73 6.86 10.56
CA GLY A 108 -4.94 6.84 11.40
C GLY A 108 -6.15 7.48 10.75
N GLY A 109 -5.98 8.08 9.55
CA GLY A 109 -7.04 8.73 8.81
C GLY A 109 -7.28 10.18 9.24
N SER A 110 -8.17 10.88 8.55
CA SER A 110 -8.53 12.28 8.83
C SER A 110 -9.44 12.40 10.05
N ILE A 111 -10.22 11.36 10.34
CA ILE A 111 -11.11 11.31 11.51
C ILE A 111 -10.93 9.97 12.22
N PHE A 112 -10.07 9.95 13.22
CA PHE A 112 -9.85 8.76 14.04
C PHE A 112 -10.92 8.63 15.12
N ARG A 113 -11.72 7.54 15.06
CA ARG A 113 -12.76 7.22 16.05
C ARG A 113 -12.59 5.77 16.52
N PRO A 114 -11.71 5.51 17.50
CA PRO A 114 -11.53 4.17 18.05
C PRO A 114 -12.78 3.68 18.77
N ASN A 115 -12.94 2.37 18.88
CA ASN A 115 -14.00 1.78 19.68
C ASN A 115 -13.85 2.20 21.15
N PRO A 116 -14.85 2.84 21.76
CA PRO A 116 -14.75 3.33 23.14
C PRO A 116 -14.60 2.21 24.18
N ASP A 117 -15.02 0.99 23.85
CA ASP A 117 -14.90 -0.16 24.75
C ASP A 117 -13.47 -0.73 24.77
N TRP A 118 -12.64 -0.37 23.78
CA TRP A 118 -11.24 -0.84 23.67
C TRP A 118 -10.28 0.25 24.14
N LYS A 119 -10.40 0.58 25.43
CA LYS A 119 -9.53 1.60 26.04
C LYS A 119 -8.10 1.10 26.18
N PHE A 120 -7.19 2.05 26.08
CA PHE A 120 -5.77 1.83 26.29
C PHE A 120 -5.51 1.08 27.61
N GLY A 121 -4.93 -0.12 27.52
CA GLY A 121 -4.39 -0.86 28.65
C GLY A 121 -5.10 -2.15 29.07
N GLU A 122 -6.32 -2.42 28.61
CA GLU A 122 -7.12 -3.57 29.12
C GLU A 122 -7.37 -4.69 28.10
N GLN A 123 -7.10 -4.48 26.82
CA GLN A 123 -7.34 -5.45 25.73
C GLN A 123 -6.17 -5.47 24.76
N PRO A 124 -6.08 -6.47 23.83
CA PRO A 124 -5.09 -6.42 22.78
C PRO A 124 -5.10 -5.03 22.16
N ASN A 125 -3.98 -4.32 22.28
CA ASN A 125 -3.91 -2.89 22.02
C ASN A 125 -3.87 -2.65 20.51
N VAL A 126 -4.99 -2.91 19.81
CA VAL A 126 -5.12 -2.84 18.34
C VAL A 126 -4.89 -1.44 17.77
N TYR A 127 -5.00 -0.42 18.63
CA TYR A 127 -4.77 0.98 18.27
C TYR A 127 -3.38 1.51 18.65
N VAL A 128 -2.49 0.65 19.17
CA VAL A 128 -1.14 1.05 19.53
C VAL A 128 -0.37 1.53 18.31
N SER A 129 0.38 2.61 18.45
CA SER A 129 1.24 3.11 17.38
C SER A 129 2.40 2.15 17.08
N MET A 130 2.93 2.18 15.86
CA MET A 130 4.08 1.35 15.49
C MET A 130 5.34 1.67 16.28
N GLY A 131 5.53 2.93 16.72
CA GLY A 131 6.63 3.30 17.63
C GLY A 131 6.54 2.56 18.95
N ILE A 132 5.38 2.56 19.60
CA ILE A 132 5.16 1.81 20.86
C ILE A 132 5.26 0.29 20.63
N THR A 133 4.78 -0.20 19.48
CA THR A 133 4.96 -1.62 19.11
C THR A 133 6.44 -1.98 19.03
N ALA A 134 7.27 -1.13 18.43
CA ALA A 134 8.71 -1.33 18.35
C ALA A 134 9.37 -1.33 19.73
N GLU A 135 8.99 -0.42 20.64
CA GLU A 135 9.47 -0.40 22.02
C GLU A 135 9.07 -1.69 22.77
N ASN A 136 7.84 -2.17 22.59
CA ASN A 136 7.38 -3.43 23.16
C ASN A 136 8.19 -4.63 22.63
N VAL A 137 8.51 -4.66 21.34
CA VAL A 137 9.37 -5.69 20.74
C VAL A 137 10.77 -5.63 21.33
N ALA A 138 11.36 -4.44 21.44
CA ALA A 138 12.68 -4.26 22.05
C ALA A 138 12.71 -4.77 23.48
N ALA A 139 11.72 -4.41 24.29
CA ALA A 139 11.61 -4.87 25.67
C ALA A 139 11.42 -6.39 25.77
N ASN A 140 10.51 -6.97 24.97
CA ASN A 140 10.19 -8.39 25.02
C ASN A 140 11.33 -9.30 24.54
N HIS A 141 12.19 -8.80 23.66
CA HIS A 141 13.30 -9.55 23.08
C HIS A 141 14.68 -9.12 23.59
N GLY A 142 14.74 -8.19 24.55
CA GLY A 142 16.00 -7.74 25.14
C GLY A 142 16.93 -7.04 24.15
N ILE A 143 16.37 -6.31 23.17
CA ILE A 143 17.14 -5.58 22.17
C ILE A 143 17.63 -4.27 22.80
N SER A 144 18.96 -4.08 22.81
CA SER A 144 19.56 -2.89 23.38
C SER A 144 19.42 -1.66 22.46
N ARG A 145 19.63 -0.48 23.02
CA ARG A 145 19.69 0.77 22.24
C ARG A 145 20.84 0.73 21.24
N GLU A 146 21.96 0.20 21.67
CA GLU A 146 23.16 0.04 20.85
C GLU A 146 22.92 -0.86 19.65
N ASP A 147 22.19 -1.96 19.80
CA ASP A 147 21.80 -2.85 18.71
C ASP A 147 20.89 -2.13 17.71
N MET A 148 19.92 -1.38 18.19
CA MET A 148 19.01 -0.60 17.33
C MET A 148 19.75 0.48 16.55
N ASP A 149 20.68 1.20 17.18
CA ASP A 149 21.48 2.23 16.53
C ASP A 149 22.44 1.63 15.50
N ALA A 150 23.07 0.48 15.81
CA ALA A 150 23.93 -0.23 14.86
C ALA A 150 23.15 -0.72 13.64
N PHE A 151 21.96 -1.25 13.82
CA PHE A 151 21.07 -1.66 12.72
C PHE A 151 20.66 -0.45 11.86
N GLY A 152 20.28 0.65 12.48
CA GLY A 152 19.90 1.89 11.79
C GLY A 152 21.05 2.45 10.96
N LEU A 153 22.28 2.47 11.53
CA LEU A 153 23.47 2.91 10.84
C LEU A 153 23.77 2.04 9.61
N GLU A 154 23.71 0.72 9.77
CA GLU A 154 23.98 -0.21 8.65
C GLU A 154 22.90 -0.09 7.55
N SER A 155 21.63 0.09 7.90
CA SER A 155 20.56 0.33 6.94
C SER A 155 20.81 1.60 6.09
N ASN A 156 21.17 2.71 6.75
CA ASN A 156 21.50 3.96 6.07
C ASN A 156 22.76 3.82 5.19
N ARG A 157 23.80 3.12 5.67
CA ARG A 157 25.01 2.87 4.92
C ARG A 157 24.73 2.11 3.62
N ARG A 158 23.91 1.06 3.68
CA ARG A 158 23.50 0.28 2.49
C ARG A 158 22.75 1.13 1.48
N ALA A 159 21.81 1.96 1.94
CA ALA A 159 21.08 2.86 1.06
C ALA A 159 22.02 3.87 0.38
N PHE A 160 22.92 4.49 1.13
CA PHE A 160 23.91 5.42 0.59
C PHE A 160 24.81 4.78 -0.47
N GLU A 161 25.36 3.59 -0.19
CA GLU A 161 26.19 2.87 -1.15
C GLU A 161 25.42 2.45 -2.41
N ALA A 162 24.15 2.08 -2.27
CA ALA A 162 23.30 1.75 -3.41
C ALA A 162 23.03 2.98 -4.30
N ILE A 163 22.77 4.14 -3.70
CA ILE A 163 22.62 5.42 -4.42
C ILE A 163 23.92 5.77 -5.15
N LYS A 164 25.06 5.72 -4.45
CA LYS A 164 26.40 6.02 -5.02
C LYS A 164 26.74 5.08 -6.17
N ALA A 165 26.39 3.81 -6.07
CA ALA A 165 26.60 2.82 -7.12
C ALA A 165 25.59 2.93 -8.27
N GLY A 166 24.67 3.90 -8.25
CA GLY A 166 23.66 4.11 -9.29
C GLY A 166 22.68 2.94 -9.44
N LYS A 167 22.36 2.24 -8.35
CA LYS A 167 21.40 1.11 -8.38
C LYS A 167 19.95 1.56 -8.57
N PHE A 168 19.64 2.81 -8.23
CA PHE A 168 18.34 3.44 -8.44
C PHE A 168 18.44 4.35 -9.68
N LYS A 169 18.20 3.80 -10.85
CA LYS A 169 18.34 4.49 -12.16
C LYS A 169 17.03 4.91 -12.80
N GLU A 170 15.92 4.74 -12.12
CA GLU A 170 14.59 5.06 -12.64
C GLU A 170 14.19 6.51 -12.37
#